data_d47a4095f159671d753a8a48eee6efde
#
_entry.id   d47a4095f159671d753a8a48eee6efde
#
_cell.length_a   1.000
_cell.length_b   1.000
_cell.length_c   1.000
_cell.angle_alpha   90.00
_cell.angle_beta   90.00
_cell.angle_gamma   90.00
#
_symmetry.space_group_name_H-M   'P 1'
#
loop_
_entity.id
_entity.type
_entity.pdbx_description
1 polymer ?
#
loop_
_entity_poly.entity_id
_entity_poly.type
_entity_poly.pdbx_seq_one_letter_code
_entity_poly.pdbx_strand_id
1 'polypeptide(L)'
;TEDYLLEIGSQRFVPGFEEQLIGMKNGEIKEIKVNFPADYHENKFAGKEIIFNVTLKGIKEKKLPETDDNFIKNFDRYNSLEDLKNDVRKTLEEKFHRQAEINLQNRITEILIKENDFEVPSSLVERQIYYMMTDTQKRMVSAGMDEKNALELSFKMHDKFKDDAAKIVKSFLLLKKIAQKESFVVEENDVDKYIQELAVQNCQDYELLKKMYDSEERKDSLKMELIQKKTFDFIEHNANIKTVENNGMNAEVK
;
A
#
# COMPACT_ATOMS: atom_id res chain seq x y z
N THR A 1 2.09 -12.36 -31.92
CA THR A 1 2.92 -13.04 -30.89
C THR A 1 2.79 -14.52 -31.10
N GLU A 2 3.89 -15.25 -31.14
CA GLU A 2 3.90 -16.70 -31.21
C GLU A 2 4.21 -17.30 -29.84
N ASP A 3 3.63 -18.46 -29.55
CA ASP A 3 3.89 -19.25 -28.32
C ASP A 3 3.63 -18.54 -26.99
N TYR A 4 2.51 -17.86 -26.91
CA TYR A 4 2.08 -17.21 -25.66
C TYR A 4 1.41 -18.23 -24.71
N LEU A 5 1.93 -18.35 -23.49
CA LEU A 5 1.34 -19.18 -22.44
C LEU A 5 0.29 -18.38 -21.67
N LEU A 6 -0.98 -18.76 -21.81
CA LEU A 6 -2.10 -18.12 -21.13
C LEU A 6 -2.69 -19.06 -20.08
N GLU A 7 -2.84 -18.58 -18.86
CA GLU A 7 -3.56 -19.28 -17.78
C GLU A 7 -5.04 -18.86 -17.81
N ILE A 8 -5.94 -19.78 -18.13
CA ILE A 8 -7.39 -19.53 -18.15
C ILE A 8 -7.88 -19.23 -16.73
N GLY A 9 -8.64 -18.14 -16.56
CA GLY A 9 -9.14 -17.67 -15.27
C GLY A 9 -8.18 -16.74 -14.53
N SER A 10 -7.00 -16.44 -15.10
CA SER A 10 -6.04 -15.51 -14.49
C SER A 10 -6.46 -14.05 -14.57
N GLN A 11 -7.41 -13.71 -15.43
CA GLN A 11 -7.86 -12.36 -15.75
C GLN A 11 -6.72 -11.39 -16.14
N ARG A 12 -5.60 -11.93 -16.62
CA ARG A 12 -4.45 -11.15 -17.08
C ARG A 12 -4.58 -10.62 -18.49
N PHE A 13 -5.56 -11.11 -19.20
CA PHE A 13 -5.87 -10.67 -20.54
C PHE A 13 -7.15 -9.83 -20.56
N VAL A 14 -7.52 -9.31 -21.75
CA VAL A 14 -8.72 -8.48 -21.86
C VAL A 14 -9.97 -9.31 -21.53
N PRO A 15 -10.92 -8.76 -20.75
CA PRO A 15 -12.15 -9.47 -20.39
C PRO A 15 -12.88 -10.03 -21.63
N GLY A 16 -13.38 -11.26 -21.53
CA GLY A 16 -14.06 -11.93 -22.63
C GLY A 16 -13.16 -12.69 -23.60
N PHE A 17 -11.81 -12.63 -23.42
CA PHE A 17 -10.87 -13.38 -24.25
C PHE A 17 -10.70 -14.82 -23.76
N GLU A 18 -10.42 -14.98 -22.46
CA GLU A 18 -10.12 -16.28 -21.85
C GLU A 18 -11.33 -17.22 -21.92
N GLU A 19 -12.53 -16.69 -21.71
CA GLU A 19 -13.79 -17.44 -21.73
C GLU A 19 -14.09 -18.04 -23.11
N GLN A 20 -13.71 -17.34 -24.17
CA GLN A 20 -13.91 -17.83 -25.54
C GLN A 20 -12.94 -18.94 -25.94
N LEU A 21 -11.84 -19.13 -25.19
CA LEU A 21 -10.90 -20.24 -25.38
C LEU A 21 -11.39 -21.55 -24.77
N ILE A 22 -12.32 -21.49 -23.83
CA ILE A 22 -12.85 -22.68 -23.16
C ILE A 22 -13.52 -23.60 -24.17
N GLY A 23 -13.15 -24.88 -24.13
CA GLY A 23 -13.69 -25.90 -25.01
C GLY A 23 -12.93 -26.08 -26.31
N MET A 24 -11.92 -25.25 -26.62
CA MET A 24 -11.06 -25.47 -27.81
C MET A 24 -10.19 -26.71 -27.64
N LYS A 25 -9.93 -27.36 -28.78
CA LYS A 25 -9.07 -28.56 -28.88
C LYS A 25 -7.68 -28.19 -29.40
N ASN A 26 -6.70 -29.00 -29.03
CA ASN A 26 -5.33 -28.82 -29.50
C ASN A 26 -5.27 -28.84 -31.06
N GLY A 27 -4.63 -27.86 -31.64
CA GLY A 27 -4.53 -27.62 -33.08
C GLY A 27 -5.72 -26.84 -33.68
N GLU A 28 -6.73 -26.50 -32.88
CA GLU A 28 -7.90 -25.75 -33.37
C GLU A 28 -7.54 -24.28 -33.57
N ILE A 29 -8.12 -23.71 -34.62
CA ILE A 29 -8.03 -22.28 -34.96
C ILE A 29 -9.40 -21.66 -34.74
N LYS A 30 -9.46 -20.59 -33.94
CA LYS A 30 -10.69 -19.86 -33.63
C LYS A 30 -10.49 -18.36 -33.74
N GLU A 31 -11.49 -17.71 -34.30
CA GLU A 31 -11.58 -16.24 -34.29
C GLU A 31 -12.27 -15.79 -33.00
N ILE A 32 -11.57 -14.97 -32.23
CA ILE A 32 -12.03 -14.43 -30.93
C ILE A 32 -12.22 -12.94 -31.06
N LYS A 33 -13.43 -12.47 -30.74
CA LYS A 33 -13.79 -11.04 -30.76
C LYS A 33 -13.80 -10.50 -29.34
N VAL A 34 -13.06 -9.44 -29.11
CA VAL A 34 -12.93 -8.83 -27.79
C VAL A 34 -13.12 -7.32 -27.88
N ASN A 35 -13.96 -6.79 -27.02
CA ASN A 35 -14.14 -5.35 -26.88
C ASN A 35 -13.16 -4.82 -25.83
N PHE A 36 -12.26 -3.95 -26.24
CA PHE A 36 -11.34 -3.30 -25.33
C PHE A 36 -12.05 -2.20 -24.55
N PRO A 37 -11.81 -2.07 -23.22
CA PRO A 37 -12.35 -0.99 -22.43
C PRO A 37 -11.97 0.40 -22.98
N ALA A 38 -12.83 1.39 -22.76
CA ALA A 38 -12.56 2.76 -23.24
C ALA A 38 -11.35 3.42 -22.57
N ASP A 39 -11.03 2.97 -21.37
CA ASP A 39 -9.90 3.41 -20.54
C ASP A 39 -8.64 2.55 -20.69
N TYR A 40 -8.58 1.69 -21.73
CA TYR A 40 -7.42 0.84 -21.96
C TYR A 40 -6.16 1.68 -22.21
N HIS A 41 -5.05 1.29 -21.60
CA HIS A 41 -3.79 2.04 -21.57
C HIS A 41 -3.20 2.37 -22.98
N GLU A 42 -3.49 1.55 -23.98
CA GLU A 42 -3.12 1.83 -25.38
C GLU A 42 -4.29 2.44 -26.16
N ASN A 43 -4.20 3.74 -26.42
CA ASN A 43 -5.21 4.54 -27.14
C ASN A 43 -5.59 3.97 -28.52
N LYS A 44 -4.70 3.16 -29.15
CA LYS A 44 -4.97 2.53 -30.45
C LYS A 44 -6.09 1.49 -30.37
N PHE A 45 -6.27 0.85 -29.22
CA PHE A 45 -7.20 -0.24 -28.97
C PHE A 45 -8.39 0.16 -28.10
N ALA A 46 -8.26 1.23 -27.33
CA ALA A 46 -9.29 1.73 -26.41
C ALA A 46 -10.66 1.88 -27.11
N GLY A 47 -11.69 1.25 -26.54
CA GLY A 47 -13.08 1.30 -27.01
C GLY A 47 -13.34 0.60 -28.36
N LYS A 48 -12.40 -0.22 -28.87
CA LYS A 48 -12.55 -0.90 -30.16
C LYS A 48 -12.79 -2.39 -29.97
N GLU A 49 -13.55 -2.97 -30.90
CA GLU A 49 -13.62 -4.42 -31.08
C GLU A 49 -12.40 -4.90 -31.88
N ILE A 50 -11.66 -5.86 -31.33
CA ILE A 50 -10.50 -6.46 -31.97
C ILE A 50 -10.74 -7.95 -32.17
N ILE A 51 -10.37 -8.43 -33.35
CA ILE A 51 -10.51 -9.82 -33.74
C ILE A 51 -9.15 -10.48 -33.66
N PHE A 52 -9.04 -11.55 -32.87
CA PHE A 52 -7.84 -12.36 -32.73
C PHE A 52 -8.04 -13.71 -33.44
N ASN A 53 -7.15 -14.04 -34.33
CA ASN A 53 -7.05 -15.40 -34.86
C ASN A 53 -6.13 -16.21 -33.95
N VAL A 54 -6.70 -17.08 -33.13
CA VAL A 54 -5.98 -17.86 -32.14
C VAL A 54 -5.86 -19.31 -32.60
N THR A 55 -4.62 -19.82 -32.61
CA THR A 55 -4.32 -21.24 -32.83
C THR A 55 -3.90 -21.85 -31.48
N LEU A 56 -4.65 -22.82 -30.99
CA LEU A 56 -4.32 -23.52 -29.75
C LEU A 56 -3.25 -24.59 -30.02
N LYS A 57 -2.00 -24.34 -29.62
CA LYS A 57 -0.86 -25.23 -29.82
C LYS A 57 -0.75 -26.36 -28.78
N GLY A 58 -1.33 -26.15 -27.60
CA GLY A 58 -1.27 -27.16 -26.54
C GLY A 58 -2.09 -26.74 -25.31
N ILE A 59 -2.52 -27.73 -24.57
CA ILE A 59 -3.23 -27.57 -23.30
C ILE A 59 -2.34 -28.16 -22.21
N LYS A 60 -2.10 -27.39 -21.16
CA LYS A 60 -1.35 -27.81 -19.97
C LYS A 60 -2.23 -27.66 -18.75
N GLU A 61 -2.18 -28.60 -17.85
CA GLU A 61 -2.82 -28.52 -16.55
C GLU A 61 -1.80 -28.05 -15.52
N LYS A 62 -2.16 -27.02 -14.73
CA LYS A 62 -1.34 -26.55 -13.62
C LYS A 62 -1.56 -27.45 -12.41
N LYS A 63 -0.62 -28.33 -12.13
CA LYS A 63 -0.61 -29.16 -10.92
C LYS A 63 0.19 -28.45 -9.82
N LEU A 64 -0.50 -28.10 -8.75
CA LEU A 64 0.17 -27.58 -7.57
C LEU A 64 0.78 -28.76 -6.78
N PRO A 65 1.99 -28.59 -6.21
CA PRO A 65 2.54 -29.59 -5.31
C PRO A 65 1.65 -29.75 -4.07
N GLU A 66 1.60 -30.95 -3.53
CA GLU A 66 0.98 -31.16 -2.23
C GLU A 66 1.76 -30.41 -1.15
N THR A 67 1.04 -29.82 -0.19
CA THR A 67 1.65 -29.10 0.93
C THR A 67 2.06 -30.11 2.03
N ASP A 68 3.09 -30.90 1.72
CA ASP A 68 3.67 -31.92 2.58
C ASP A 68 5.09 -31.53 3.04
N ASP A 69 5.77 -32.44 3.73
CA ASP A 69 7.15 -32.22 4.19
C ASP A 69 8.15 -32.08 3.03
N ASN A 70 7.83 -32.58 1.82
CA ASN A 70 8.68 -32.39 0.66
C ASN A 70 8.53 -30.96 0.11
N PHE A 71 7.33 -30.36 0.22
CA PHE A 71 7.11 -28.96 -0.11
C PHE A 71 7.99 -28.03 0.73
N ILE A 72 8.15 -28.36 2.02
CA ILE A 72 8.96 -27.56 2.96
C ILE A 72 10.44 -27.57 2.60
N LYS A 73 10.97 -28.68 2.03
CA LYS A 73 12.37 -28.75 1.57
C LYS A 73 12.76 -27.69 0.54
N ASN A 74 11.78 -27.08 -0.12
CA ASN A 74 12.03 -25.97 -1.03
C ASN A 74 12.24 -24.61 -0.32
N PHE A 75 12.10 -24.59 1.01
CA PHE A 75 12.25 -23.39 1.83
C PHE A 75 13.33 -23.62 2.89
N ASP A 76 14.51 -23.07 2.68
CA ASP A 76 15.66 -23.23 3.61
C ASP A 76 15.38 -22.66 5.02
N ARG A 77 14.35 -21.85 5.16
CA ARG A 77 14.01 -21.12 6.39
C ARG A 77 13.15 -21.91 7.36
N TYR A 78 12.43 -22.95 6.90
CA TYR A 78 11.46 -23.69 7.73
C TYR A 78 11.82 -25.14 7.85
N ASN A 79 11.65 -25.69 9.07
CA ASN A 79 11.92 -27.10 9.35
C ASN A 79 10.68 -27.99 9.20
N SER A 80 9.49 -27.40 9.29
CA SER A 80 8.22 -28.11 9.18
C SER A 80 7.13 -27.27 8.52
N LEU A 81 6.08 -27.92 8.02
CA LEU A 81 4.88 -27.25 7.51
C LEU A 81 4.19 -26.40 8.60
N GLU A 82 4.26 -26.86 9.84
CA GLU A 82 3.71 -26.15 11.00
C GLU A 82 4.46 -24.82 11.23
N ASP A 83 5.79 -24.82 11.14
CA ASP A 83 6.61 -23.62 11.25
C ASP A 83 6.23 -22.59 10.17
N LEU A 84 6.09 -23.04 8.92
CA LEU A 84 5.64 -22.17 7.81
C LEU A 84 4.24 -21.59 8.09
N LYS A 85 3.29 -22.43 8.52
CA LYS A 85 1.92 -21.97 8.83
C LYS A 85 1.91 -20.95 9.97
N ASN A 86 2.71 -21.17 11.00
CA ASN A 86 2.81 -20.27 12.15
C ASN A 86 3.45 -18.92 11.74
N ASP A 87 4.51 -18.95 10.93
CA ASP A 87 5.15 -17.73 10.44
C ASP A 87 4.20 -16.92 9.52
N VAL A 88 3.49 -17.60 8.61
CA VAL A 88 2.47 -16.95 7.76
C VAL A 88 1.34 -16.37 8.60
N ARG A 89 0.82 -17.13 9.60
CA ARG A 89 -0.22 -16.65 10.50
C ARG A 89 0.25 -15.40 11.24
N LYS A 90 1.42 -15.43 11.85
CA LYS A 90 2.02 -14.30 12.56
C LYS A 90 2.16 -13.08 11.64
N THR A 91 2.68 -13.27 10.45
CA THR A 91 2.84 -12.20 9.46
C THR A 91 1.49 -11.58 9.08
N LEU A 92 0.46 -12.40 8.89
CA LEU A 92 -0.89 -11.92 8.58
C LEU A 92 -1.50 -11.18 9.78
N GLU A 93 -1.37 -11.71 11.00
CA GLU A 93 -1.85 -11.05 12.23
C GLU A 93 -1.19 -9.69 12.42
N GLU A 94 0.13 -9.59 12.27
CA GLU A 94 0.87 -8.32 12.33
C GLU A 94 0.41 -7.34 11.24
N LYS A 95 0.18 -7.83 10.02
CA LYS A 95 -0.34 -7.00 8.92
C LYS A 95 -1.74 -6.49 9.21
N PHE A 96 -2.64 -7.34 9.69
CA PHE A 96 -4.00 -6.95 10.03
C PHE A 96 -4.04 -6.00 11.22
N HIS A 97 -3.22 -6.23 12.23
CA HIS A 97 -3.08 -5.33 13.38
C HIS A 97 -2.64 -3.93 12.94
N ARG A 98 -1.58 -3.86 12.15
CA ARG A 98 -1.09 -2.58 11.59
C ARG A 98 -2.16 -1.88 10.73
N GLN A 99 -2.90 -2.63 9.93
CA GLN A 99 -3.98 -2.05 9.13
C GLN A 99 -5.13 -1.53 10.01
N ALA A 100 -5.47 -2.24 11.07
CA ALA A 100 -6.49 -1.81 12.03
C ALA A 100 -6.06 -0.52 12.77
N GLU A 101 -4.80 -0.42 13.18
CA GLU A 101 -4.24 0.80 13.77
C GLU A 101 -4.34 2.01 12.81
N ILE A 102 -3.92 1.83 11.56
CA ILE A 102 -4.02 2.88 10.54
C ILE A 102 -5.48 3.31 10.34
N ASN A 103 -6.39 2.35 10.25
CA ASN A 103 -7.82 2.64 10.07
C ASN A 103 -8.39 3.40 11.28
N LEU A 104 -8.00 3.02 12.49
CA LEU A 104 -8.41 3.69 13.72
C LEU A 104 -7.89 5.14 13.76
N GLN A 105 -6.60 5.34 13.48
CA GLN A 105 -6.00 6.69 13.43
C GLN A 105 -6.66 7.58 12.36
N ASN A 106 -6.96 7.02 11.20
CA ASN A 106 -7.71 7.73 10.15
C ASN A 106 -9.10 8.12 10.64
N ARG A 107 -9.80 7.21 11.32
CA ARG A 107 -11.13 7.49 11.87
C ARG A 107 -11.12 8.54 12.95
N ILE A 108 -10.16 8.49 13.87
CA ILE A 108 -9.93 9.53 14.88
C ILE A 108 -9.69 10.88 14.20
N THR A 109 -8.82 10.91 13.20
CA THR A 109 -8.49 12.12 12.43
C THR A 109 -9.71 12.70 11.73
N GLU A 110 -10.53 11.89 11.09
CA GLU A 110 -11.78 12.33 10.46
C GLU A 110 -12.74 12.98 11.45
N ILE A 111 -12.91 12.36 12.60
CA ILE A 111 -13.78 12.88 13.67
C ILE A 111 -13.22 14.21 14.19
N LEU A 112 -11.92 14.29 14.49
CA LEU A 112 -11.29 15.51 14.95
C LEU A 112 -11.45 16.66 13.96
N ILE A 113 -11.25 16.40 12.65
CA ILE A 113 -11.42 17.40 11.60
C ILE A 113 -12.88 17.86 11.51
N LYS A 114 -13.82 16.93 11.60
CA LYS A 114 -15.26 17.22 11.50
C LYS A 114 -15.77 18.06 12.67
N GLU A 115 -15.31 17.75 13.88
CA GLU A 115 -15.76 18.46 15.09
C GLU A 115 -15.03 19.79 15.32
N ASN A 116 -13.97 20.08 14.58
CA ASN A 116 -13.18 21.29 14.70
C ASN A 116 -13.04 21.97 13.33
N ASP A 117 -13.94 22.90 13.04
CA ASP A 117 -13.86 23.66 11.81
C ASP A 117 -13.00 24.92 12.00
N PHE A 118 -11.94 25.04 11.20
CA PHE A 118 -11.05 26.21 11.11
C PHE A 118 -10.35 26.25 9.77
N GLU A 119 -9.97 27.44 9.38
CA GLU A 119 -9.20 27.66 8.15
C GLU A 119 -7.71 27.29 8.35
N VAL A 120 -7.17 26.59 7.37
CA VAL A 120 -5.76 26.20 7.37
C VAL A 120 -4.96 27.21 6.54
N PRO A 121 -3.80 27.69 7.02
CA PRO A 121 -2.96 28.60 6.25
C PRO A 121 -2.55 27.99 4.89
N SER A 122 -2.83 28.70 3.81
CA SER A 122 -2.54 28.25 2.43
C SER A 122 -1.08 27.90 2.23
N SER A 123 -0.16 28.64 2.88
CA SER A 123 1.28 28.35 2.82
C SER A 123 1.66 26.97 3.37
N LEU A 124 0.94 26.47 4.38
CA LEU A 124 1.15 25.14 4.92
C LEU A 124 0.60 24.06 3.96
N VAL A 125 -0.55 24.34 3.35
CA VAL A 125 -1.17 23.44 2.36
C VAL A 125 -0.27 23.30 1.14
N GLU A 126 0.24 24.40 0.58
CA GLU A 126 1.15 24.39 -0.55
C GLU A 126 2.44 23.61 -0.25
N ARG A 127 3.00 23.80 0.95
CA ARG A 127 4.16 23.03 1.38
C ARG A 127 3.85 21.53 1.45
N GLN A 128 2.68 21.16 1.95
CA GLN A 128 2.26 19.77 2.02
C GLN A 128 2.05 19.17 0.62
N ILE A 129 1.44 19.92 -0.32
CA ILE A 129 1.31 19.51 -1.73
C ILE A 129 2.70 19.22 -2.31
N TYR A 130 3.66 20.11 -2.08
CA TYR A 130 5.03 19.91 -2.58
C TYR A 130 5.66 18.60 -2.04
N TYR A 131 5.45 18.27 -0.76
CA TYR A 131 5.92 16.99 -0.20
C TYR A 131 5.24 15.79 -0.86
N MET A 132 3.93 15.86 -1.06
CA MET A 132 3.17 14.78 -1.71
C MET A 132 3.60 14.57 -3.16
N MET A 133 3.85 15.66 -3.90
CA MET A 133 4.37 15.61 -5.27
C MET A 133 5.75 14.96 -5.31
N THR A 134 6.66 15.38 -4.43
CA THR A 134 8.03 14.85 -4.35
C THR A 134 8.03 13.36 -4.01
N ASP A 135 7.20 12.93 -3.06
CA ASP A 135 7.07 11.52 -2.69
C ASP A 135 6.48 10.68 -3.85
N THR A 136 5.47 11.21 -4.51
CA THR A 136 4.85 10.56 -5.69
C THR A 136 5.87 10.43 -6.83
N GLN A 137 6.66 11.47 -7.11
CA GLN A 137 7.74 11.43 -8.09
C GLN A 137 8.75 10.33 -7.76
N LYS A 138 9.22 10.26 -6.51
CA LYS A 138 10.17 9.22 -6.06
C LYS A 138 9.61 7.82 -6.27
N ARG A 139 8.34 7.60 -5.96
CA ARG A 139 7.67 6.29 -6.17
C ARG A 139 7.58 5.93 -7.65
N MET A 140 7.23 6.88 -8.52
CA MET A 140 7.19 6.68 -9.97
C MET A 140 8.56 6.29 -10.53
N VAL A 141 9.62 6.99 -10.12
CA VAL A 141 11.00 6.68 -10.52
C VAL A 141 11.42 5.30 -10.01
N SER A 142 11.12 4.96 -8.76
CA SER A 142 11.39 3.63 -8.20
C SER A 142 10.62 2.51 -8.91
N ALA A 143 9.46 2.83 -9.49
CA ALA A 143 8.69 1.90 -10.33
C ALA A 143 9.18 1.81 -11.79
N GLY A 144 10.30 2.49 -12.13
CA GLY A 144 10.94 2.44 -13.44
C GLY A 144 10.52 3.53 -14.42
N MET A 145 9.78 4.56 -13.95
CA MET A 145 9.46 5.70 -14.80
C MET A 145 10.68 6.61 -14.95
N ASP A 146 10.87 7.17 -16.14
CA ASP A 146 11.86 8.21 -16.39
C ASP A 146 11.64 9.44 -15.50
N GLU A 147 12.70 10.00 -14.97
CA GLU A 147 12.66 11.09 -13.98
C GLU A 147 11.95 12.35 -14.50
N LYS A 148 12.14 12.70 -15.78
CA LYS A 148 11.49 13.85 -16.42
C LYS A 148 9.97 13.64 -16.54
N ASN A 149 9.56 12.42 -16.94
CA ASN A 149 8.15 12.08 -17.07
C ASN A 149 7.48 12.01 -15.68
N ALA A 150 8.17 11.46 -14.68
CA ALA A 150 7.69 11.42 -13.29
C ALA A 150 7.50 12.84 -12.72
N LEU A 151 8.44 13.74 -12.98
CA LEU A 151 8.35 15.14 -12.57
C LEU A 151 7.15 15.84 -13.23
N GLU A 152 7.02 15.73 -14.56
CA GLU A 152 5.90 16.35 -15.29
C GLU A 152 4.53 15.83 -14.82
N LEU A 153 4.43 14.51 -14.57
CA LEU A 153 3.20 13.92 -14.10
C LEU A 153 2.87 14.35 -12.66
N SER A 154 3.87 14.44 -11.79
CA SER A 154 3.67 14.91 -10.40
C SER A 154 3.14 16.35 -10.36
N PHE A 155 3.62 17.23 -11.25
CA PHE A 155 3.08 18.60 -11.36
C PHE A 155 1.62 18.62 -11.80
N LYS A 156 1.21 17.75 -12.71
CA LYS A 156 -0.20 17.64 -13.14
C LYS A 156 -1.14 17.15 -12.02
N MET A 157 -0.58 16.58 -10.95
CA MET A 157 -1.34 16.13 -9.79
C MET A 157 -1.50 17.20 -8.69
N HIS A 158 -0.90 18.38 -8.84
CA HIS A 158 -0.95 19.45 -7.84
C HIS A 158 -2.37 19.70 -7.31
N ASP A 159 -3.32 20.01 -8.21
CA ASP A 159 -4.70 20.31 -7.81
C ASP A 159 -5.44 19.12 -7.19
N LYS A 160 -5.07 17.89 -7.58
CA LYS A 160 -5.64 16.67 -7.01
C LYS A 160 -5.21 16.46 -5.56
N PHE A 161 -4.05 16.96 -5.17
CA PHE A 161 -3.54 16.83 -3.80
C PHE A 161 -4.10 17.89 -2.84
N LYS A 162 -4.75 18.93 -3.32
CA LYS A 162 -5.14 20.09 -2.53
C LYS A 162 -6.03 19.73 -1.33
N ASP A 163 -7.07 18.95 -1.55
CA ASP A 163 -8.01 18.57 -0.49
C ASP A 163 -7.36 17.64 0.53
N ASP A 164 -6.56 16.69 0.07
CA ASP A 164 -5.85 15.76 0.94
C ASP A 164 -4.75 16.46 1.73
N ALA A 165 -4.00 17.37 1.10
CA ALA A 165 -3.01 18.20 1.78
C ALA A 165 -3.64 19.08 2.86
N ALA A 166 -4.80 19.69 2.58
CA ALA A 166 -5.53 20.48 3.56
C ALA A 166 -5.97 19.62 4.77
N LYS A 167 -6.47 18.41 4.54
CA LYS A 167 -6.82 17.45 5.61
C LYS A 167 -5.60 17.06 6.45
N ILE A 168 -4.47 16.75 5.81
CA ILE A 168 -3.23 16.37 6.49
C ILE A 168 -2.75 17.52 7.38
N VAL A 169 -2.72 18.75 6.85
CA VAL A 169 -2.30 19.93 7.64
C VAL A 169 -3.28 20.20 8.77
N LYS A 170 -4.60 20.09 8.54
CA LYS A 170 -5.63 20.26 9.57
C LYS A 170 -5.45 19.27 10.71
N SER A 171 -5.25 17.99 10.37
CA SER A 171 -4.95 16.93 11.34
C SER A 171 -3.69 17.22 12.15
N PHE A 172 -2.61 17.58 11.48
CA PHE A 172 -1.34 17.91 12.13
C PHE A 172 -1.49 19.05 13.15
N LEU A 173 -2.21 20.12 12.78
CA LEU A 173 -2.43 21.26 13.67
C LEU A 173 -3.29 20.88 14.88
N LEU A 174 -4.31 20.03 14.70
CA LEU A 174 -5.15 19.53 15.79
C LEU A 174 -4.35 18.66 16.76
N LEU A 175 -3.62 17.68 16.26
CA LEU A 175 -2.78 16.81 17.09
C LEU A 175 -1.71 17.60 17.84
N LYS A 176 -1.07 18.57 17.18
CA LYS A 176 -0.10 19.46 17.81
C LYS A 176 -0.75 20.29 18.94
N LYS A 177 -1.98 20.76 18.74
CA LYS A 177 -2.69 21.53 19.76
C LYS A 177 -3.08 20.69 20.96
N ILE A 178 -3.49 19.44 20.73
CA ILE A 178 -3.78 18.47 21.81
C ILE A 178 -2.49 18.19 22.59
N ALA A 179 -1.39 17.87 21.89
CA ALA A 179 -0.09 17.61 22.52
C ALA A 179 0.38 18.77 23.40
N GLN A 180 0.18 20.01 22.94
CA GLN A 180 0.50 21.22 23.72
C GLN A 180 -0.39 21.36 24.95
N LYS A 181 -1.69 21.08 24.81
CA LYS A 181 -2.65 21.18 25.91
C LYS A 181 -2.37 20.16 27.01
N GLU A 182 -2.04 18.94 26.60
CA GLU A 182 -1.69 17.83 27.49
C GLU A 182 -0.22 17.84 27.93
N SER A 183 0.57 18.84 27.47
CA SER A 183 1.98 19.04 27.84
C SER A 183 2.85 17.82 27.55
N PHE A 184 2.63 17.14 26.41
CA PHE A 184 3.46 16.00 26.02
C PHE A 184 4.87 16.46 25.68
N VAL A 185 5.83 15.84 26.33
CA VAL A 185 7.26 16.06 26.10
C VAL A 185 7.87 14.75 25.60
N VAL A 186 8.82 14.88 24.69
CA VAL A 186 9.67 13.79 24.21
C VAL A 186 11.12 14.13 24.56
N GLU A 187 11.71 13.32 25.41
CA GLU A 187 13.09 13.45 25.82
C GLU A 187 14.03 12.72 24.85
N GLU A 188 15.34 13.00 24.90
CA GLU A 188 16.33 12.33 24.06
C GLU A 188 16.35 10.82 24.27
N ASN A 189 16.11 10.37 25.52
CA ASN A 189 16.00 8.96 25.82
C ASN A 189 14.81 8.26 25.13
N ASP A 190 13.70 8.98 24.91
CA ASP A 190 12.55 8.46 24.18
C ASP A 190 12.90 8.27 22.68
N VAL A 191 13.65 9.23 22.13
CA VAL A 191 14.13 9.16 20.74
C VAL A 191 15.09 7.98 20.56
N ASP A 192 16.01 7.79 21.49
CA ASP A 192 16.99 6.69 21.44
C ASP A 192 16.30 5.32 21.51
N LYS A 193 15.34 5.15 22.41
CA LYS A 193 14.50 3.93 22.48
C LYS A 193 13.72 3.68 21.20
N TYR A 194 13.17 4.74 20.61
CA TYR A 194 12.42 4.60 19.37
C TYR A 194 13.33 4.17 18.20
N ILE A 195 14.54 4.71 18.12
CA ILE A 195 15.54 4.27 17.13
C ILE A 195 15.88 2.78 17.34
N GLN A 196 15.99 2.31 18.60
CA GLN A 196 16.21 0.89 18.89
C GLN A 196 15.03 0.03 18.42
N GLU A 197 13.80 0.45 18.67
CA GLU A 197 12.59 -0.24 18.20
C GLU A 197 12.58 -0.32 16.66
N LEU A 198 12.87 0.79 15.97
CA LEU A 198 12.96 0.82 14.51
C LEU A 198 14.07 -0.10 13.96
N ALA A 199 15.22 -0.16 14.62
CA ALA A 199 16.31 -1.05 14.23
C ALA A 199 15.88 -2.53 14.31
N VAL A 200 15.20 -2.92 15.39
CA VAL A 200 14.67 -4.27 15.55
C VAL A 200 13.59 -4.58 14.51
N GLN A 201 12.62 -3.68 14.31
CA GLN A 201 11.53 -3.88 13.36
C GLN A 201 12.00 -4.04 11.91
N ASN A 202 13.03 -3.27 11.53
CA ASN A 202 13.56 -3.27 10.17
C ASN A 202 14.74 -4.23 9.97
N CYS A 203 15.12 -5.00 11.00
CA CYS A 203 16.30 -5.87 10.99
C CYS A 203 17.58 -5.10 10.56
N GLN A 204 17.71 -3.85 11.03
CA GLN A 204 18.85 -2.97 10.75
C GLN A 204 19.78 -2.84 11.97
N ASP A 205 21.03 -2.48 11.70
CA ASP A 205 21.98 -2.19 12.76
C ASP A 205 21.62 -0.87 13.46
N TYR A 206 21.55 -0.91 14.79
CA TYR A 206 21.19 0.25 15.62
C TYR A 206 22.18 1.41 15.45
N GLU A 207 23.47 1.14 15.43
CA GLU A 207 24.49 2.19 15.34
C GLU A 207 24.46 2.90 13.98
N LEU A 208 24.17 2.15 12.90
CA LEU A 208 23.99 2.73 11.58
C LEU A 208 22.72 3.59 11.55
N LEU A 209 21.62 3.10 12.10
CA LEU A 209 20.36 3.83 12.12
C LEU A 209 20.51 5.10 12.98
N LYS A 210 21.14 5.02 14.14
CA LYS A 210 21.40 6.15 15.02
C LYS A 210 22.21 7.26 14.32
N LYS A 211 23.25 6.90 13.56
CA LYS A 211 24.01 7.86 12.75
C LYS A 211 23.16 8.52 11.67
N MET A 212 22.20 7.80 11.09
CA MET A 212 21.30 8.39 10.10
C MET A 212 20.40 9.47 10.71
N TYR A 213 20.05 9.36 12.00
CA TYR A 213 19.21 10.33 12.72
C TYR A 213 20.01 11.32 13.57
N ASP A 214 21.32 11.43 13.41
CA ASP A 214 22.18 12.27 14.27
C ASP A 214 22.08 13.78 14.00
N SER A 215 21.53 14.20 12.83
CA SER A 215 21.29 15.62 12.58
C SER A 215 20.11 16.15 13.39
N GLU A 216 20.21 17.40 13.88
CA GLU A 216 19.14 18.06 14.66
C GLU A 216 17.79 18.03 13.93
N GLU A 217 17.77 18.29 12.62
CA GLU A 217 16.55 18.27 11.82
C GLU A 217 15.86 16.89 11.82
N ARG A 218 16.64 15.81 11.78
CA ARG A 218 16.12 14.44 11.80
C ARG A 218 15.66 14.04 13.20
N LYS A 219 16.41 14.45 14.24
CA LYS A 219 15.99 14.27 15.63
C LYS A 219 14.68 15.00 15.92
N ASP A 220 14.54 16.23 15.45
CA ASP A 220 13.32 17.00 15.60
C ASP A 220 12.14 16.35 14.85
N SER A 221 12.39 15.79 13.68
CA SER A 221 11.37 15.01 12.95
C SER A 221 10.91 13.79 13.74
N LEU A 222 11.83 13.03 14.34
CA LEU A 222 11.50 11.90 15.22
C LEU A 222 10.76 12.32 16.48
N LYS A 223 11.18 13.43 17.11
CA LYS A 223 10.46 13.99 18.27
C LYS A 223 9.03 14.34 17.91
N MET A 224 8.80 14.94 16.74
CA MET A 224 7.45 15.26 16.27
C MET A 224 6.62 14.00 16.02
N GLU A 225 7.20 12.97 15.42
CA GLU A 225 6.54 11.67 15.20
C GLU A 225 6.16 11.01 16.53
N LEU A 226 7.06 11.00 17.51
CA LEU A 226 6.81 10.48 18.85
C LEU A 226 5.72 11.28 19.60
N ILE A 227 5.70 12.60 19.46
CA ILE A 227 4.63 13.43 20.01
C ILE A 227 3.29 13.07 19.38
N GLN A 228 3.24 12.86 18.07
CA GLN A 228 2.02 12.42 17.39
C GLN A 228 1.56 11.05 17.90
N LYS A 229 2.48 10.09 18.01
CA LYS A 229 2.19 8.75 18.56
C LYS A 229 1.62 8.86 19.98
N LYS A 230 2.29 9.57 20.90
CA LYS A 230 1.79 9.82 22.26
C LYS A 230 0.39 10.48 22.24
N THR A 231 0.13 11.33 21.28
CA THR A 231 -1.18 11.99 21.15
C THR A 231 -2.27 11.03 20.70
N PHE A 232 -1.99 10.17 19.73
CA PHE A 232 -2.93 9.12 19.34
C PHE A 232 -3.18 8.15 20.49
N ASP A 233 -2.13 7.66 21.15
CA ASP A 233 -2.24 6.75 22.30
C ASP A 233 -3.13 7.35 23.40
N PHE A 234 -2.98 8.65 23.69
CA PHE A 234 -3.81 9.38 24.64
C PHE A 234 -5.27 9.43 24.20
N ILE A 235 -5.53 9.74 22.92
CA ILE A 235 -6.90 9.82 22.39
C ILE A 235 -7.54 8.43 22.43
N GLU A 236 -6.83 7.40 22.01
CA GLU A 236 -7.30 6.01 22.00
C GLU A 236 -7.65 5.55 23.42
N HIS A 237 -6.79 5.85 24.40
CA HIS A 237 -7.02 5.47 25.79
C HIS A 237 -8.26 6.16 26.41
N ASN A 238 -8.59 7.38 25.96
CA ASN A 238 -9.72 8.16 26.47
C ASN A 238 -10.96 8.07 25.58
N ALA A 239 -10.90 7.38 24.45
CA ALA A 239 -12.02 7.22 23.53
C ALA A 239 -12.82 5.94 23.81
N ASN A 240 -14.12 5.99 23.52
CA ASN A 240 -14.95 4.80 23.53
C ASN A 240 -14.88 4.08 22.18
N ILE A 241 -13.89 3.20 22.04
CA ILE A 241 -13.63 2.46 20.81
C ILE A 241 -14.48 1.18 20.81
N LYS A 242 -15.29 1.00 19.77
CA LYS A 242 -16.04 -0.23 19.53
C LYS A 242 -15.43 -0.97 18.36
N THR A 243 -14.97 -2.17 18.60
CA THR A 243 -14.54 -3.08 17.53
C THR A 243 -15.78 -3.60 16.79
N VAL A 244 -15.82 -3.38 15.49
CA VAL A 244 -16.85 -3.93 14.60
C VAL A 244 -16.21 -5.08 13.85
N GLU A 245 -16.72 -6.29 14.05
CA GLU A 245 -16.34 -7.42 13.21
C GLU A 245 -16.82 -7.13 11.79
N ASN A 246 -15.87 -7.05 10.87
CA ASN A 246 -16.15 -6.78 9.47
C ASN A 246 -16.59 -8.12 8.82
N ASN A 247 -17.84 -8.50 8.99
CA ASN A 247 -18.45 -9.68 8.36
C ASN A 247 -18.55 -9.56 6.81
N GLY A 248 -17.91 -8.57 6.21
CA GLY A 248 -18.07 -8.17 4.82
C GLY A 248 -16.85 -8.29 3.92
N MET A 249 -15.75 -8.92 4.34
CA MET A 249 -14.71 -9.32 3.39
C MET A 249 -14.75 -10.84 3.16
N ASN A 250 -15.86 -11.33 2.63
CA ASN A 250 -15.77 -12.39 1.65
C ASN A 250 -15.11 -11.76 0.42
N ALA A 251 -13.78 -11.80 0.39
CA ALA A 251 -13.08 -11.77 -0.86
C ALA A 251 -13.55 -13.03 -1.59
N GLU A 252 -14.56 -12.89 -2.44
CA GLU A 252 -14.77 -13.82 -3.51
C GLU A 252 -13.52 -13.75 -4.38
N VAL A 253 -12.57 -14.61 -4.05
CA VAL A 253 -11.56 -15.05 -4.98
C VAL A 253 -12.33 -15.93 -5.97
N LYS A 254 -12.89 -15.27 -6.97
CA LYS A 254 -13.33 -15.92 -8.19
C LYS A 254 -12.18 -15.97 -9.14
#